data_c080820af777eacee8e5ea15a71b1d3d
#
_entry.id   c080820af777eacee8e5ea15a71b1d3d
#
_cell.length_a   1.000
_cell.length_b   1.000
_cell.length_c   1.000
_cell.angle_alpha   90.00
_cell.angle_beta   90.00
_cell.angle_gamma   90.00
#
_symmetry.space_group_name_H-M   'P 1'
#
loop_
_entity.id
_entity.type
_entity.pdbx_description
1 polymer ?
#
loop_
_entity_poly.entity_id
_entity_poly.type
_entity_poly.pdbx_seq_one_letter_code
_entity_poly.pdbx_strand_id
1 'polypeptide(L)'
;LVKYVSDQTGRFSQRPHYLPKELDRECESAIVDFLKEQNGEARFPVTTDDLTRMIERDTDDLDLYADLSGFGPTVEGLTEFRPGQKPFVKISAELSEDERRQNRLRTTLTHEWGHVRFHAYLWDLEPPRPDLLAHSPDATRQICKRETIINAKQTDWMEWQAGYVCGAVLMPLTRLQRLVGSYQEAQGLYGSLDAQSAHATRLIAEVQEAFGVSAEAARIRLLKLGLIGRADAGPSLFDLKPAA
;
A
#
# COMPACT_ATOMS: atom_id res chain seq x y z
N LEU A 1 11.00 -16.92 -2.70
CA LEU A 1 11.84 -16.66 -1.52
C LEU A 1 12.18 -15.17 -1.49
N VAL A 2 11.84 -14.49 -0.40
CA VAL A 2 12.17 -13.07 -0.19
C VAL A 2 13.69 -12.93 -0.08
N LYS A 3 14.26 -12.01 -0.84
CA LYS A 3 15.69 -11.68 -0.75
C LYS A 3 15.92 -10.72 0.42
N TYR A 4 16.94 -10.97 1.23
CA TYR A 4 17.38 -10.06 2.27
C TYR A 4 18.62 -9.28 1.80
N VAL A 5 18.66 -8.00 2.14
CA VAL A 5 19.78 -7.09 1.86
C VAL A 5 20.13 -6.30 3.12
N SER A 6 21.36 -5.77 3.22
CA SER A 6 21.75 -4.92 4.34
C SER A 6 20.82 -3.71 4.48
N ASP A 7 20.37 -3.42 5.70
CA ASP A 7 19.56 -2.24 5.96
C ASP A 7 20.42 -1.00 6.13
N GLN A 8 20.31 -0.07 5.16
CA GLN A 8 21.05 1.19 5.15
C GLN A 8 20.51 2.20 6.18
N THR A 9 19.29 1.97 6.72
CA THR A 9 18.72 2.85 7.75
C THR A 9 19.31 2.57 9.15
N GLY A 10 19.95 1.40 9.32
CA GLY A 10 20.51 0.97 10.59
C GLY A 10 19.47 0.47 11.60
N ARG A 11 18.18 0.40 11.22
CA ARG A 11 17.11 -0.09 12.11
C ARG A 11 17.24 -1.61 12.34
N PHE A 12 17.59 -2.35 11.30
CA PHE A 12 17.83 -3.80 11.33
C PHE A 12 19.21 -4.12 10.72
N SER A 13 19.74 -5.32 10.95
CA SER A 13 20.96 -5.79 10.28
C SER A 13 20.68 -6.04 8.79
N GLN A 14 19.52 -6.59 8.51
CA GLN A 14 19.04 -6.90 7.17
C GLN A 14 17.56 -6.51 7.02
N ARG A 15 17.17 -6.18 5.80
CA ARG A 15 15.77 -5.89 5.45
C ARG A 15 15.29 -6.77 4.29
N PRO A 16 14.00 -7.09 4.22
CA PRO A 16 13.43 -7.76 3.07
C PRO A 16 13.47 -6.82 1.85
N HIS A 17 13.88 -7.38 0.72
CA HIS A 17 13.85 -6.69 -0.56
C HIS A 17 12.80 -7.34 -1.45
N TYR A 18 11.66 -6.66 -1.58
CA TYR A 18 10.59 -7.06 -2.47
C TYR A 18 10.70 -6.34 -3.81
N LEU A 19 10.59 -7.10 -4.90
CA LEU A 19 10.34 -6.51 -6.21
C LEU A 19 8.87 -6.06 -6.29
N PRO A 20 8.55 -4.99 -7.05
CA PRO A 20 7.16 -4.54 -7.24
C PRO A 20 6.19 -5.66 -7.61
N LYS A 21 6.57 -6.54 -8.55
CA LYS A 21 5.76 -7.70 -8.96
C LYS A 21 5.50 -8.74 -7.86
N GLU A 22 6.42 -8.83 -6.87
CA GLU A 22 6.22 -9.74 -5.73
C GLU A 22 5.21 -9.15 -4.76
N LEU A 23 5.30 -7.84 -4.47
CA LEU A 23 4.30 -7.13 -3.68
C LEU A 23 2.91 -7.19 -4.35
N ASP A 24 2.84 -6.98 -5.67
CA ASP A 24 1.57 -7.10 -6.40
C ASP A 24 0.93 -8.47 -6.22
N ARG A 25 1.71 -9.53 -6.40
CA ARG A 25 1.20 -10.90 -6.28
C ARG A 25 0.74 -11.22 -4.86
N GLU A 26 1.55 -10.89 -3.85
CA GLU A 26 1.23 -11.16 -2.44
C GLU A 26 0.02 -10.35 -1.98
N CYS A 27 -0.07 -9.07 -2.35
CA CYS A 27 -1.20 -8.21 -1.99
C CYS A 27 -2.49 -8.65 -2.68
N GLU A 28 -2.43 -8.97 -3.98
CA GLU A 28 -3.61 -9.42 -4.73
C GLU A 28 -4.12 -10.75 -4.18
N SER A 29 -3.23 -11.73 -3.91
CA SER A 29 -3.63 -12.99 -3.28
C SER A 29 -4.29 -12.73 -1.92
N ALA A 30 -3.65 -11.94 -1.05
CA ALA A 30 -4.14 -11.68 0.29
C ALA A 30 -5.55 -11.05 0.29
N ILE A 31 -5.78 -10.01 -0.52
CA ILE A 31 -7.09 -9.34 -0.54
C ILE A 31 -8.15 -10.17 -1.24
N VAL A 32 -7.83 -10.86 -2.33
CA VAL A 32 -8.79 -11.69 -3.06
C VAL A 32 -9.22 -12.90 -2.22
N ASP A 33 -8.27 -13.56 -1.54
CA ASP A 33 -8.57 -14.73 -0.71
C ASP A 33 -9.38 -14.31 0.52
N PHE A 34 -9.01 -13.17 1.17
CA PHE A 34 -9.77 -12.59 2.27
C PHE A 34 -11.22 -12.28 1.86
N LEU A 35 -11.43 -11.57 0.75
CA LEU A 35 -12.78 -11.21 0.31
C LEU A 35 -13.63 -12.44 -0.06
N LYS A 36 -13.02 -13.47 -0.65
CA LYS A 36 -13.72 -14.72 -0.93
C LYS A 36 -14.12 -15.45 0.34
N GLU A 37 -13.23 -15.49 1.34
CA GLU A 37 -13.49 -16.11 2.63
C GLU A 37 -14.64 -15.40 3.38
N GLN A 38 -14.63 -14.05 3.38
CA GLN A 38 -15.63 -13.26 4.11
C GLN A 38 -16.96 -13.16 3.37
N ASN A 39 -16.93 -12.97 2.05
CA ASN A 39 -18.10 -12.55 1.27
C ASN A 39 -18.50 -13.59 0.21
N GLY A 40 -17.80 -14.73 0.11
CA GLY A 40 -18.01 -15.74 -0.93
C GLY A 40 -17.42 -15.39 -2.30
N GLU A 41 -17.15 -14.12 -2.55
CA GLU A 41 -16.55 -13.62 -3.79
C GLU A 41 -15.70 -12.36 -3.55
N ALA A 42 -14.73 -12.12 -4.43
CA ALA A 42 -13.91 -10.91 -4.38
C ALA A 42 -14.55 -9.80 -5.21
N ARG A 43 -15.33 -8.92 -4.58
CA ARG A 43 -15.90 -7.72 -5.20
C ARG A 43 -15.02 -6.49 -4.97
N PHE A 44 -15.08 -5.57 -5.92
CA PHE A 44 -14.42 -4.26 -5.86
C PHE A 44 -15.42 -3.17 -6.24
N PRO A 45 -15.29 -1.99 -5.66
CA PRO A 45 -14.25 -1.54 -4.71
C PRO A 45 -14.30 -2.30 -3.38
N VAL A 46 -13.11 -2.51 -2.76
CA VAL A 46 -13.02 -3.04 -1.40
C VAL A 46 -13.63 -2.01 -0.44
N THR A 47 -14.50 -2.43 0.46
CA THR A 47 -15.14 -1.52 1.41
C THR A 47 -14.22 -1.16 2.58
N THR A 48 -14.51 -0.08 3.29
CA THR A 48 -13.79 0.28 4.53
C THR A 48 -13.95 -0.82 5.58
N ASP A 49 -15.14 -1.41 5.70
CA ASP A 49 -15.44 -2.50 6.62
C ASP A 49 -14.63 -3.77 6.30
N ASP A 50 -14.50 -4.16 5.02
CA ASP A 50 -13.64 -5.28 4.62
C ASP A 50 -12.18 -5.03 5.02
N LEU A 51 -11.67 -3.80 4.81
CA LEU A 51 -10.30 -3.45 5.19
C LEU A 51 -10.09 -3.46 6.69
N THR A 52 -11.05 -2.95 7.46
CA THR A 52 -11.03 -2.96 8.92
C THR A 52 -10.93 -4.41 9.43
N ARG A 53 -11.80 -5.30 8.96
CA ARG A 53 -11.77 -6.73 9.33
C ARG A 53 -10.48 -7.42 8.92
N MET A 54 -9.93 -7.07 7.76
CA MET A 54 -8.65 -7.63 7.30
C MET A 54 -7.51 -7.24 8.24
N ILE A 55 -7.48 -5.99 8.71
CA ILE A 55 -6.47 -5.51 9.65
C ILE A 55 -6.68 -6.13 11.04
N GLU A 56 -7.91 -6.15 11.56
CA GLU A 56 -8.26 -6.77 12.85
C GLU A 56 -7.80 -8.23 12.94
N ARG A 57 -7.93 -8.98 11.84
CA ARG A 57 -7.44 -10.37 11.80
C ARG A 57 -5.94 -10.49 12.02
N ASP A 58 -5.16 -9.52 11.51
CA ASP A 58 -3.71 -9.56 11.48
C ASP A 58 -3.06 -8.74 12.62
N THR A 59 -3.85 -8.02 13.43
CA THR A 59 -3.41 -7.20 14.57
C THR A 59 -3.88 -7.77 15.90
N ASP A 60 -3.31 -7.29 17.00
CA ASP A 60 -3.82 -7.55 18.35
C ASP A 60 -4.95 -6.59 18.71
N ASP A 61 -4.84 -5.34 18.22
CA ASP A 61 -5.87 -4.31 18.36
C ASP A 61 -5.81 -3.32 17.18
N LEU A 62 -6.97 -2.79 16.81
CA LEU A 62 -7.16 -1.72 15.83
C LEU A 62 -8.02 -0.61 16.45
N ASP A 63 -7.39 0.49 16.85
CA ASP A 63 -8.06 1.68 17.33
C ASP A 63 -8.31 2.68 16.20
N LEU A 64 -9.57 2.78 15.76
CA LEU A 64 -9.98 3.72 14.70
C LEU A 64 -10.24 5.15 15.21
N TYR A 65 -10.18 5.37 16.52
CA TYR A 65 -10.54 6.64 17.16
C TYR A 65 -9.41 7.20 18.01
N ALA A 66 -8.17 6.91 17.63
CA ALA A 66 -7.00 7.33 18.39
C ALA A 66 -6.76 8.85 18.32
N ASP A 67 -6.38 9.43 19.44
CA ASP A 67 -5.78 10.77 19.44
C ASP A 67 -4.30 10.67 19.06
N LEU A 68 -4.00 11.04 17.82
CA LEU A 68 -2.63 11.06 17.28
C LEU A 68 -2.02 12.47 17.25
N SER A 69 -2.67 13.48 17.82
CA SER A 69 -2.22 14.89 17.81
C SER A 69 -0.83 15.09 18.41
N GLY A 70 -0.47 14.27 19.41
CA GLY A 70 0.85 14.28 20.03
C GLY A 70 2.02 13.89 19.12
N PHE A 71 1.75 13.23 17.97
CA PHE A 71 2.75 12.84 16.97
C PHE A 71 2.89 13.86 15.83
N GLY A 72 2.00 14.85 15.78
CA GLY A 72 2.00 15.93 14.81
C GLY A 72 0.68 16.03 14.01
N PRO A 73 0.40 17.20 13.41
CA PRO A 73 -0.90 17.52 12.82
C PRO A 73 -1.20 16.77 11.53
N THR A 74 -0.23 16.07 10.96
CA THR A 74 -0.37 15.35 9.68
C THR A 74 -0.31 13.83 9.87
N VAL A 75 -0.24 13.34 11.12
CA VAL A 75 -0.20 11.92 11.43
C VAL A 75 -1.62 11.36 11.38
N GLU A 76 -1.84 10.39 10.50
CA GLU A 76 -3.16 9.79 10.26
C GLU A 76 -3.22 8.31 10.65
N GLY A 77 -2.06 7.64 10.77
CA GLY A 77 -1.94 6.27 11.18
C GLY A 77 -0.66 6.02 11.97
N LEU A 78 -0.65 4.96 12.75
CA LEU A 78 0.50 4.52 13.54
C LEU A 78 0.42 3.01 13.73
N THR A 79 1.49 2.31 13.36
CA THR A 79 1.67 0.90 13.72
C THR A 79 2.72 0.77 14.81
N GLU A 80 2.36 0.13 15.92
CA GLU A 80 3.23 -0.18 17.05
C GLU A 80 3.56 -1.67 17.04
N PHE A 81 4.85 -1.99 16.92
CA PHE A 81 5.34 -3.36 16.88
C PHE A 81 5.75 -3.82 18.27
N ARG A 82 5.45 -5.08 18.58
CA ARG A 82 5.78 -5.73 19.85
C ARG A 82 6.39 -7.10 19.56
N PRO A 83 7.66 -7.33 19.91
CA PRO A 83 8.27 -8.63 19.73
C PRO A 83 7.44 -9.76 20.35
N GLY A 84 7.20 -10.84 19.59
CA GLY A 84 6.42 -11.99 20.03
C GLY A 84 4.89 -11.78 20.11
N GLN A 85 4.38 -10.64 19.63
CA GLN A 85 2.95 -10.32 19.62
C GLN A 85 2.54 -9.75 18.27
N LYS A 86 1.23 -9.77 17.97
CA LYS A 86 0.72 -9.04 16.82
C LYS A 86 0.85 -7.53 17.05
N PRO A 87 1.02 -6.74 15.99
CA PRO A 87 1.09 -5.27 16.10
C PRO A 87 -0.22 -4.65 16.59
N PHE A 88 -0.10 -3.42 17.10
CA PHE A 88 -1.24 -2.52 17.34
C PHE A 88 -1.29 -1.48 16.24
N VAL A 89 -2.49 -1.23 15.72
CA VAL A 89 -2.70 -0.19 14.70
C VAL A 89 -3.64 0.87 15.26
N LYS A 90 -3.28 2.14 15.06
CA LYS A 90 -4.07 3.29 15.44
C LYS A 90 -4.32 4.18 14.25
N ILE A 91 -5.56 4.59 14.07
CA ILE A 91 -6.00 5.53 13.04
C ILE A 91 -6.55 6.77 13.74
N SER A 92 -6.20 7.95 13.23
CA SER A 92 -6.68 9.22 13.78
C SER A 92 -8.20 9.28 13.76
N ALA A 93 -8.82 9.67 14.89
CA ALA A 93 -10.25 9.92 15.01
C ALA A 93 -10.73 10.95 13.98
N GLU A 94 -9.97 12.04 13.75
CA GLU A 94 -10.31 13.05 12.74
C GLU A 94 -10.45 12.49 11.33
N LEU A 95 -9.67 11.43 11.00
CA LEU A 95 -9.75 10.77 9.71
C LEU A 95 -10.94 9.81 9.64
N SER A 96 -11.15 9.02 10.69
CA SER A 96 -12.17 7.97 10.71
C SER A 96 -13.58 8.52 10.80
N GLU A 97 -13.78 9.66 11.45
CA GLU A 97 -15.08 10.30 11.63
C GLU A 97 -15.50 11.21 10.44
N ASP A 98 -14.58 11.55 9.54
CA ASP A 98 -14.91 12.39 8.37
C ASP A 98 -15.33 11.54 7.16
N GLU A 99 -16.64 11.38 6.96
CA GLU A 99 -17.21 10.64 5.84
C GLU A 99 -16.74 11.11 4.46
N ARG A 100 -16.33 12.39 4.32
CA ARG A 100 -15.81 12.94 3.06
C ARG A 100 -14.40 12.44 2.74
N ARG A 101 -13.72 11.85 3.71
CA ARG A 101 -12.34 11.37 3.61
C ARG A 101 -12.22 9.85 3.50
N GLN A 102 -13.29 9.15 3.11
CA GLN A 102 -13.33 7.68 3.03
C GLN A 102 -12.21 7.10 2.15
N ASN A 103 -11.90 7.71 1.01
CA ASN A 103 -10.78 7.26 0.18
C ASN A 103 -9.44 7.40 0.90
N ARG A 104 -9.30 8.44 1.72
CA ARG A 104 -8.10 8.66 2.53
C ARG A 104 -8.00 7.63 3.66
N LEU A 105 -9.09 7.40 4.36
CA LEU A 105 -9.17 6.38 5.41
C LEU A 105 -8.77 5.00 4.87
N ARG A 106 -9.32 4.59 3.74
CA ARG A 106 -8.99 3.30 3.10
C ARG A 106 -7.53 3.22 2.69
N THR A 107 -6.96 4.33 2.21
CA THR A 107 -5.54 4.43 1.87
C THR A 107 -4.67 4.27 3.12
N THR A 108 -5.02 4.94 4.23
CA THR A 108 -4.30 4.84 5.50
C THR A 108 -4.41 3.43 6.09
N LEU A 109 -5.61 2.84 6.13
CA LEU A 109 -5.81 1.47 6.60
C LEU A 109 -4.94 0.46 5.84
N THR A 110 -4.91 0.54 4.51
CA THR A 110 -4.09 -0.38 3.69
C THR A 110 -2.60 -0.11 3.81
N HIS A 111 -2.18 1.11 4.12
CA HIS A 111 -0.81 1.45 4.42
C HIS A 111 -0.36 0.81 5.74
N GLU A 112 -1.15 0.98 6.81
CA GLU A 112 -0.86 0.36 8.11
C GLU A 112 -0.89 -1.18 8.01
N TRP A 113 -1.82 -1.76 7.25
CA TRP A 113 -1.79 -3.19 6.97
C TRP A 113 -0.50 -3.61 6.26
N GLY A 114 0.04 -2.78 5.39
CA GLY A 114 1.35 -3.00 4.78
C GLY A 114 2.45 -3.16 5.81
N HIS A 115 2.47 -2.32 6.84
CA HIS A 115 3.42 -2.47 7.96
C HIS A 115 3.17 -3.75 8.74
N VAL A 116 1.92 -4.05 9.08
CA VAL A 116 1.55 -5.27 9.79
C VAL A 116 2.01 -6.51 9.03
N ARG A 117 1.70 -6.61 7.75
CA ARG A 117 1.91 -7.81 6.94
C ARG A 117 3.37 -8.05 6.56
N PHE A 118 4.09 -6.98 6.21
CA PHE A 118 5.42 -7.10 5.60
C PHE A 118 6.56 -6.74 6.54
N HIS A 119 6.30 -6.13 7.68
CA HIS A 119 7.35 -5.64 8.54
C HIS A 119 7.30 -6.17 9.97
N ALA A 120 6.12 -6.56 10.51
CA ALA A 120 5.99 -6.94 11.91
C ALA A 120 6.95 -8.03 12.37
N TYR A 121 7.14 -9.06 11.55
CA TYR A 121 8.01 -10.19 11.84
C TYR A 121 9.50 -9.82 12.03
N LEU A 122 9.92 -8.63 11.58
CA LEU A 122 11.31 -8.19 11.72
C LEU A 122 11.69 -7.95 13.18
N TRP A 123 10.75 -7.52 13.99
CA TRP A 123 10.96 -7.35 15.43
C TRP A 123 11.08 -8.67 16.18
N ASP A 124 10.56 -9.77 15.63
CA ASP A 124 10.76 -11.11 16.17
C ASP A 124 12.13 -11.67 15.80
N LEU A 125 12.62 -11.35 14.59
CA LEU A 125 13.92 -11.81 14.12
C LEU A 125 15.10 -11.07 14.77
N GLU A 126 14.94 -9.77 14.96
CA GLU A 126 15.95 -8.91 15.58
C GLU A 126 15.30 -8.05 16.68
N PRO A 127 15.12 -8.60 17.89
CA PRO A 127 14.61 -7.80 19.00
C PRO A 127 15.54 -6.59 19.22
N PRO A 128 14.99 -5.41 19.58
CA PRO A 128 15.76 -4.21 19.79
C PRO A 128 16.96 -4.50 20.67
N ARG A 129 18.18 -4.18 20.21
CA ARG A 129 19.38 -4.33 21.02
C ARG A 129 19.19 -3.49 22.29
N PRO A 130 19.46 -4.03 23.48
CA PRO A 130 19.43 -3.25 24.70
C PRO A 130 20.62 -2.27 24.69
N ASP A 131 20.58 -1.29 23.81
CA ASP A 131 21.49 -0.16 23.90
C ASP A 131 20.97 0.78 24.99
N LEU A 132 21.80 1.17 25.92
CA LEU A 132 21.47 2.00 27.09
C LEU A 132 20.78 3.34 26.74
N LEU A 133 20.79 3.71 25.44
CA LEU A 133 20.08 4.86 24.87
C LEU A 133 18.80 4.52 24.08
N ALA A 134 18.49 3.25 23.86
CA ALA A 134 17.41 2.77 22.99
C ALA A 134 16.07 2.49 23.73
N HIS A 135 15.85 3.08 24.89
CA HIS A 135 14.54 3.05 25.55
C HIS A 135 13.60 4.14 25.00
N SER A 136 13.82 4.57 23.76
CA SER A 136 12.83 5.41 23.08
C SER A 136 11.64 4.54 22.66
N PRO A 137 10.43 4.83 23.13
CA PRO A 137 9.20 4.19 22.66
C PRO A 137 9.05 4.26 21.14
N ASP A 138 9.76 5.19 20.49
CA ASP A 138 9.72 5.41 19.04
C ASP A 138 10.44 4.32 18.23
N ALA A 139 11.32 3.51 18.86
CA ALA A 139 12.06 2.45 18.16
C ALA A 139 11.15 1.31 17.63
N THR A 140 9.97 1.13 18.24
CA THR A 140 8.99 0.09 17.88
C THR A 140 7.77 0.66 17.17
N ARG A 141 7.77 1.94 16.83
CA ARG A 141 6.64 2.63 16.20
C ARG A 141 6.98 3.02 14.77
N GLN A 142 6.05 2.79 13.87
CA GLN A 142 6.05 3.35 12.53
C GLN A 142 4.92 4.36 12.43
N ILE A 143 5.27 5.61 12.13
CA ILE A 143 4.33 6.73 12.09
C ILE A 143 4.03 7.07 10.64
N CYS A 144 2.77 6.91 10.26
CA CYS A 144 2.29 7.25 8.94
C CYS A 144 1.89 8.73 8.87
N LYS A 145 2.59 9.49 8.04
CA LYS A 145 2.27 10.90 7.77
C LYS A 145 1.54 11.03 6.45
N ARG A 146 0.60 11.95 6.41
CA ARG A 146 -0.22 12.25 5.22
C ARG A 146 0.60 12.38 3.94
N GLU A 147 1.76 13.02 3.99
CA GLU A 147 2.60 13.31 2.84
C GLU A 147 3.37 12.09 2.33
N THR A 148 3.60 11.09 3.18
CA THR A 148 4.47 9.94 2.86
C THR A 148 3.72 8.71 2.36
N ILE A 149 2.43 8.58 2.62
CA ILE A 149 1.65 7.37 2.31
C ILE A 149 1.80 6.90 0.86
N ILE A 150 1.83 7.82 -0.10
CA ILE A 150 1.84 7.44 -1.53
C ILE A 150 3.20 7.73 -2.18
N ASN A 151 3.96 8.69 -1.65
CA ASN A 151 5.17 9.24 -2.25
C ASN A 151 6.42 9.11 -1.36
N ALA A 152 6.49 8.09 -0.49
CA ALA A 152 7.68 7.85 0.32
C ALA A 152 8.92 7.64 -0.57
N LYS A 153 10.04 8.23 -0.15
CA LYS A 153 11.33 8.04 -0.82
C LYS A 153 11.80 6.59 -0.60
N GLN A 154 12.47 6.03 -1.60
CA GLN A 154 13.05 4.66 -1.47
C GLN A 154 14.10 4.53 -0.35
N THR A 155 14.62 5.65 0.14
CA THR A 155 15.53 5.68 1.31
C THR A 155 14.83 5.25 2.59
N ASP A 156 13.52 5.51 2.71
CA ASP A 156 12.67 4.93 3.75
C ASP A 156 11.93 3.72 3.17
N TRP A 157 12.61 2.61 3.18
CA TRP A 157 12.13 1.39 2.52
C TRP A 157 10.83 0.83 3.13
N MET A 158 10.60 1.01 4.43
CA MET A 158 9.36 0.55 5.07
C MET A 158 8.17 1.37 4.58
N GLU A 159 8.30 2.69 4.59
CA GLU A 159 7.27 3.59 4.08
C GLU A 159 7.02 3.39 2.58
N TRP A 160 8.12 3.19 1.80
CA TRP A 160 7.99 2.91 0.38
C TRP A 160 7.24 1.61 0.12
N GLN A 161 7.55 0.54 0.85
CA GLN A 161 6.84 -0.75 0.72
C GLN A 161 5.39 -0.61 1.13
N ALA A 162 5.10 0.00 2.29
CA ALA A 162 3.72 0.21 2.76
C ALA A 162 2.90 1.07 1.78
N GLY A 163 3.50 2.14 1.23
CA GLY A 163 2.87 2.96 0.19
C GLY A 163 2.65 2.24 -1.14
N TYR A 164 3.50 1.25 -1.48
CA TYR A 164 3.27 0.38 -2.64
C TYR A 164 2.13 -0.61 -2.38
N VAL A 165 2.14 -1.25 -1.22
CA VAL A 165 1.12 -2.20 -0.76
C VAL A 165 -0.26 -1.58 -0.78
N CYS A 166 -0.41 -0.34 -0.32
CA CYS A 166 -1.66 0.39 -0.36
C CYS A 166 -2.28 0.38 -1.77
N GLY A 167 -1.51 0.76 -2.79
CA GLY A 167 -1.98 0.72 -4.17
C GLY A 167 -2.26 -0.69 -4.68
N ALA A 168 -1.48 -1.69 -4.26
CA ALA A 168 -1.60 -3.07 -4.71
C ALA A 168 -2.84 -3.78 -4.12
N VAL A 169 -3.22 -3.45 -2.88
CA VAL A 169 -4.42 -3.98 -2.21
C VAL A 169 -5.68 -3.34 -2.78
N LEU A 170 -5.71 -2.00 -2.88
CA LEU A 170 -6.89 -1.28 -3.35
C LEU A 170 -7.15 -1.47 -4.85
N MET A 171 -6.09 -1.60 -5.66
CA MET A 171 -6.12 -1.75 -7.11
C MET A 171 -5.27 -2.96 -7.54
N PRO A 172 -5.76 -4.21 -7.33
CA PRO A 172 -5.02 -5.42 -7.67
C PRO A 172 -4.64 -5.46 -9.13
N LEU A 173 -3.41 -5.93 -9.40
CA LEU A 173 -2.76 -5.84 -10.72
C LEU A 173 -3.60 -6.45 -11.83
N THR A 174 -4.09 -7.68 -11.66
CA THR A 174 -4.80 -8.39 -12.73
C THR A 174 -6.15 -7.74 -13.05
N ARG A 175 -6.84 -7.20 -12.05
CA ARG A 175 -8.11 -6.48 -12.24
C ARG A 175 -7.89 -5.12 -12.89
N LEU A 176 -6.86 -4.41 -12.47
CA LEU A 176 -6.51 -3.12 -13.05
C LEU A 176 -6.08 -3.28 -14.52
N GLN A 177 -5.24 -4.28 -14.83
CA GLN A 177 -4.84 -4.57 -16.20
C GLN A 177 -6.03 -4.95 -17.10
N ARG A 178 -7.01 -5.69 -16.58
CA ARG A 178 -8.23 -6.02 -17.32
C ARG A 178 -9.05 -4.76 -17.65
N LEU A 179 -9.25 -3.87 -16.66
CA LEU A 179 -9.95 -2.61 -16.88
C LEU A 179 -9.24 -1.75 -17.93
N VAL A 180 -7.91 -1.59 -17.81
CA VAL A 180 -7.09 -0.82 -18.77
C VAL A 180 -7.16 -1.44 -20.16
N GLY A 181 -7.04 -2.77 -20.27
CA GLY A 181 -7.16 -3.48 -21.54
C GLY A 181 -8.51 -3.28 -22.22
N SER A 182 -9.61 -3.40 -21.47
CA SER A 182 -10.96 -3.14 -21.99
C SER A 182 -11.13 -1.67 -22.45
N TYR A 183 -10.60 -0.72 -21.68
CA TYR A 183 -10.59 0.69 -22.08
C TYR A 183 -9.83 0.92 -23.38
N GLN A 184 -8.61 0.38 -23.47
CA GLN A 184 -7.75 0.52 -24.66
C GLN A 184 -8.40 -0.11 -25.89
N GLU A 185 -8.96 -1.30 -25.77
CA GLU A 185 -9.67 -1.98 -26.86
C GLU A 185 -10.85 -1.15 -27.37
N ALA A 186 -11.68 -0.63 -26.45
CA ALA A 186 -12.83 0.21 -26.79
C ALA A 186 -12.45 1.53 -27.49
N GLN A 187 -11.25 2.06 -27.22
CA GLN A 187 -10.75 3.31 -27.79
C GLN A 187 -9.78 3.10 -28.97
N GLY A 188 -9.48 1.85 -29.36
CA GLY A 188 -8.50 1.53 -30.39
C GLY A 188 -7.07 1.97 -30.04
N LEU A 189 -6.71 1.92 -28.74
CA LEU A 189 -5.42 2.37 -28.21
C LEU A 189 -4.54 1.17 -27.88
N TYR A 190 -3.22 1.36 -27.94
CA TYR A 190 -2.24 0.32 -27.64
C TYR A 190 -1.07 0.88 -26.82
N GLY A 191 -0.52 0.04 -25.93
CA GLY A 191 0.66 0.38 -25.14
C GLY A 191 0.38 1.39 -24.01
N SER A 192 1.46 1.99 -23.48
CA SER A 192 1.35 2.99 -22.41
C SER A 192 0.74 4.29 -22.95
N LEU A 193 -0.24 4.85 -22.24
CA LEU A 193 -0.85 6.11 -22.63
C LEU A 193 0.00 7.30 -22.15
N ASP A 194 0.07 8.36 -22.93
CA ASP A 194 0.66 9.62 -22.46
C ASP A 194 -0.13 10.15 -21.25
N ALA A 195 0.57 10.31 -20.11
CA ALA A 195 -0.01 10.74 -18.85
C ALA A 195 -0.66 12.14 -18.88
N GLN A 196 -0.40 12.95 -19.91
CA GLN A 196 -0.99 14.27 -20.14
C GLN A 196 -2.18 14.20 -21.11
N SER A 197 -2.46 13.05 -21.71
CA SER A 197 -3.52 12.91 -22.70
C SER A 197 -4.92 12.93 -22.08
N ALA A 198 -5.91 13.28 -22.91
CA ALA A 198 -7.31 13.19 -22.53
C ALA A 198 -7.73 11.73 -22.23
N HIS A 199 -7.11 10.74 -22.90
CA HIS A 199 -7.34 9.33 -22.65
C HIS A 199 -6.84 8.91 -21.25
N ALA A 200 -5.66 9.36 -20.84
CA ALA A 200 -5.16 9.09 -19.49
C ALA A 200 -6.07 9.70 -18.41
N THR A 201 -6.57 10.92 -18.63
CA THR A 201 -7.52 11.57 -17.71
C THR A 201 -8.81 10.77 -17.56
N ARG A 202 -9.37 10.27 -18.67
CA ARG A 202 -10.58 9.43 -18.64
C ARG A 202 -10.31 8.07 -17.97
N LEU A 203 -9.20 7.42 -18.32
CA LEU A 203 -8.80 6.15 -17.70
C LEU A 203 -8.63 6.30 -16.19
N ILE A 204 -8.00 7.38 -15.71
CA ILE A 204 -7.87 7.67 -14.28
C ILE A 204 -9.25 7.77 -13.62
N ALA A 205 -10.22 8.43 -14.26
CA ALA A 205 -11.58 8.54 -13.73
C ALA A 205 -12.28 7.18 -13.66
N GLU A 206 -12.13 6.32 -14.67
CA GLU A 206 -12.68 4.96 -14.66
C GLU A 206 -12.06 4.10 -13.55
N VAL A 207 -10.74 4.20 -13.35
CA VAL A 207 -10.04 3.49 -12.26
C VAL A 207 -10.52 4.01 -10.90
N GLN A 208 -10.68 5.33 -10.75
CA GLN A 208 -11.20 5.95 -9.55
C GLN A 208 -12.59 5.40 -9.17
N GLU A 209 -13.47 5.29 -10.13
CA GLU A 209 -14.83 4.76 -9.93
C GLU A 209 -14.81 3.26 -9.62
N ALA A 210 -14.11 2.46 -10.42
CA ALA A 210 -14.07 1.01 -10.31
C ALA A 210 -13.45 0.51 -8.99
N PHE A 211 -12.48 1.24 -8.44
CA PHE A 211 -11.77 0.86 -7.22
C PHE A 211 -12.05 1.74 -6.01
N GLY A 212 -12.85 2.79 -6.17
CA GLY A 212 -13.21 3.74 -5.10
C GLY A 212 -11.99 4.40 -4.48
N VAL A 213 -11.03 4.85 -5.28
CA VAL A 213 -9.80 5.51 -4.85
C VAL A 213 -9.80 6.98 -5.27
N SER A 214 -8.85 7.78 -4.79
CA SER A 214 -8.68 9.14 -5.31
C SER A 214 -8.07 9.13 -6.72
N ALA A 215 -8.34 10.18 -7.50
CA ALA A 215 -7.71 10.36 -8.83
C ALA A 215 -6.17 10.34 -8.75
N GLU A 216 -5.61 10.91 -7.67
CA GLU A 216 -4.16 10.90 -7.43
C GLU A 216 -3.64 9.48 -7.19
N ALA A 217 -4.31 8.68 -6.34
CA ALA A 217 -3.93 7.29 -6.09
C ALA A 217 -4.02 6.44 -7.37
N ALA A 218 -5.09 6.60 -8.15
CA ALA A 218 -5.25 5.94 -9.44
C ALA A 218 -4.11 6.31 -10.40
N ARG A 219 -3.80 7.60 -10.54
CA ARG A 219 -2.73 8.11 -11.39
C ARG A 219 -1.36 7.55 -10.99
N ILE A 220 -1.04 7.58 -9.70
CA ILE A 220 0.24 7.07 -9.18
C ILE A 220 0.36 5.57 -9.43
N ARG A 221 -0.72 4.81 -9.21
CA ARG A 221 -0.71 3.36 -9.47
C ARG A 221 -0.48 3.05 -10.95
N LEU A 222 -1.19 3.72 -11.84
CA LEU A 222 -1.03 3.57 -13.29
C LEU A 222 0.38 3.93 -13.76
N LEU A 223 0.99 5.01 -13.19
CA LEU A 223 2.38 5.41 -13.46
C LEU A 223 3.37 4.35 -12.96
N LYS A 224 3.22 3.86 -11.72
CA LYS A 224 4.11 2.83 -11.14
C LYS A 224 4.09 1.52 -11.95
N LEU A 225 2.97 1.23 -12.59
CA LEU A 225 2.81 0.04 -13.44
C LEU A 225 3.18 0.29 -14.92
N GLY A 226 3.54 1.52 -15.28
CA GLY A 226 3.86 1.88 -16.68
C GLY A 226 2.67 1.85 -17.64
N LEU A 227 1.43 1.84 -17.11
CA LEU A 227 0.20 1.85 -17.91
C LEU A 227 -0.11 3.23 -18.47
N ILE A 228 0.35 4.27 -17.77
CA ILE A 228 0.48 5.64 -18.28
C ILE A 228 1.91 6.13 -18.06
N GLY A 229 2.41 7.05 -18.91
CA GLY A 229 3.78 7.55 -18.80
C GLY A 229 4.05 8.72 -19.72
N ARG A 230 5.32 9.00 -20.01
CA ARG A 230 5.70 9.93 -21.08
C ARG A 230 5.63 9.20 -22.41
N ALA A 231 5.18 9.90 -23.45
CA ALA A 231 5.08 9.37 -24.81
C ALA A 231 6.41 8.79 -25.36
N ASP A 232 7.55 9.24 -24.83
CA ASP A 232 8.90 8.80 -25.23
C ASP A 232 9.50 7.70 -24.32
N ALA A 233 8.77 7.23 -23.33
CA ALA A 233 9.22 6.08 -22.52
C ALA A 233 9.08 4.83 -23.40
N GLY A 234 10.23 4.29 -23.83
CA GLY A 234 10.29 3.01 -24.56
C GLY A 234 9.58 1.87 -23.82
N PRO A 235 9.52 0.66 -24.37
CA PRO A 235 8.68 -0.42 -23.88
C PRO A 235 8.84 -0.61 -22.36
N SER A 236 7.70 -0.70 -21.67
CA SER A 236 7.63 -0.94 -20.24
C SER A 236 8.40 -2.22 -19.89
N LEU A 237 9.00 -2.28 -18.68
CA LEU A 237 9.62 -3.50 -18.13
C LEU A 237 8.68 -4.72 -18.16
N PHE A 238 7.38 -4.51 -18.40
CA PHE A 238 6.38 -5.57 -18.57
C PHE A 238 6.24 -6.08 -20.00
N ASP A 239 6.82 -5.39 -21.01
CA ASP A 239 6.82 -5.81 -22.41
C ASP A 239 7.94 -6.82 -22.74
N LEU A 240 8.83 -7.10 -21.80
CA LEU A 240 9.83 -8.15 -21.96
C LEU A 240 9.14 -9.52 -21.86
N LYS A 241 8.78 -10.09 -23.02
CA LYS A 241 8.49 -11.53 -23.11
C LYS A 241 9.64 -12.30 -22.48
N PRO A 242 9.35 -13.35 -21.68
CA PRO A 242 10.44 -14.23 -21.23
C PRO A 242 11.15 -14.75 -22.47
N ALA A 243 12.46 -14.59 -22.50
CA ALA A 243 13.31 -15.24 -23.52
C ALA A 243 13.05 -16.74 -23.47
N ALA A 244 12.77 -17.31 -24.63
CA ALA A 244 12.48 -18.71 -24.85
C ALA A 244 13.65 -19.59 -24.39
#